data_f5ea8328b78a9ce2e24e4dab6bee22a1
#
_entry.id   f5ea8328b78a9ce2e24e4dab6bee22a1
#
_cell.length_a   1.000
_cell.length_b   1.000
_cell.length_c   1.000
_cell.angle_alpha   90.00
_cell.angle_beta   90.00
_cell.angle_gamma   90.00
#
_symmetry.space_group_name_H-M   'P 1'
#
loop_
_entity.id
_entity.type
_entity.pdbx_description
1 polymer ?
#
loop_
_entity_poly.entity_id
_entity_poly.type
_entity_poly.pdbx_seq_one_letter_code
_entity_poly.pdbx_strand_id
1 'polypeptide(L)'
;MKVFLIREKSGVRATGEFDPATKAVTVLKGSALSASVAHTEKFRGAKSIEKSRDGVLKGNVLQVDVPFKSASTSANFVTGSSTNGLTAWKDQSGKTIKEIIAEIEG
;
A
#
# COMPACT_ATOMS: atom_id res chain seq x y z
N MET A 1 10.08 6.61 -7.64
CA MET A 1 9.68 7.67 -6.68
C MET A 1 9.19 7.02 -5.39
N LYS A 2 9.75 7.37 -4.27
CA LYS A 2 9.33 6.80 -2.99
C LYS A 2 8.07 7.44 -2.46
N VAL A 3 7.16 6.61 -2.01
CA VAL A 3 5.90 7.03 -1.36
C VAL A 3 5.75 6.29 -0.04
N PHE A 4 4.98 6.87 0.86
CA PHE A 4 4.82 6.37 2.22
C PHE A 4 3.34 6.29 2.58
N LEU A 5 2.97 5.26 3.34
CA LEU A 5 1.64 5.12 3.89
C LEU A 5 1.78 4.82 5.38
N ILE A 6 1.34 5.76 6.21
CA ILE A 6 1.50 5.67 7.66
C ILE A 6 0.13 5.79 8.32
N ARG A 7 -0.21 4.81 9.17
CA ARG A 7 -1.42 4.83 10.02
C ARG A 7 -1.04 4.34 11.40
N GLU A 8 -0.71 5.26 12.27
CA GLU A 8 -0.21 4.94 13.61
C GLU A 8 -1.17 4.10 14.45
N LYS A 9 -2.48 4.35 14.33
CA LYS A 9 -3.50 3.57 15.06
C LYS A 9 -3.49 2.09 14.71
N SER A 10 -3.12 1.76 13.47
CA SER A 10 -3.07 0.37 12.98
C SER A 10 -1.66 -0.21 13.00
N GLY A 11 -0.66 0.57 13.40
CA GLY A 11 0.74 0.18 13.36
C GLY A 11 1.32 0.12 11.96
N VAL A 12 0.67 0.74 10.97
CA VAL A 12 1.13 0.71 9.58
C VAL A 12 2.21 1.76 9.34
N ARG A 13 3.36 1.30 8.83
CA ARG A 13 4.45 2.18 8.36
C ARG A 13 5.05 1.53 7.12
N ALA A 14 4.50 1.86 5.96
CA ALA A 14 4.91 1.26 4.70
C ALA A 14 5.64 2.25 3.82
N THR A 15 6.66 1.73 3.12
CA THR A 15 7.36 2.45 2.07
C THR A 15 7.05 1.74 0.76
N GLY A 16 6.74 2.51 -0.28
CA GLY A 16 6.47 1.98 -1.61
C GLY A 16 7.33 2.68 -2.65
N GLU A 17 7.54 1.99 -3.76
CA GLU A 17 8.13 2.58 -4.97
C GLU A 17 7.04 2.77 -5.99
N PHE A 18 6.72 4.03 -6.32
CA PHE A 18 5.69 4.38 -7.31
C PHE A 18 6.33 4.64 -8.67
N ASP A 19 5.79 3.98 -9.69
CA ASP A 19 6.20 4.20 -11.09
C ASP A 19 5.16 5.10 -11.77
N PRO A 20 5.49 6.37 -12.05
CA PRO A 20 4.54 7.28 -12.72
C PRO A 20 4.13 6.84 -14.12
N ALA A 21 4.97 6.09 -14.81
CA ALA A 21 4.67 5.63 -16.18
C ALA A 21 3.60 4.54 -16.20
N THR A 22 3.69 3.57 -15.29
CA THR A 22 2.74 2.45 -15.23
C THR A 22 1.69 2.63 -14.15
N LYS A 23 1.92 3.55 -13.21
CA LYS A 23 1.09 3.78 -12.01
C LYS A 23 1.11 2.59 -11.04
N ALA A 24 2.08 1.71 -11.18
CA ALA A 24 2.29 0.57 -10.28
C ALA A 24 2.97 1.03 -8.99
N VAL A 25 2.70 0.31 -7.91
CA VAL A 25 3.37 0.53 -6.61
C VAL A 25 3.94 -0.80 -6.12
N THR A 26 5.23 -0.80 -5.81
CA THR A 26 5.90 -1.93 -5.16
C THR A 26 6.04 -1.61 -3.68
N VAL A 27 5.46 -2.45 -2.83
CA VAL A 27 5.64 -2.30 -1.38
C VAL A 27 6.99 -2.87 -1.00
N LEU A 28 7.82 -2.06 -0.34
CA LEU A 28 9.21 -2.42 -0.10
C LEU A 28 9.38 -3.23 1.18
N LYS A 29 10.36 -4.12 1.15
CA LYS A 29 10.85 -4.88 2.29
C LYS A 29 11.10 -3.96 3.49
N GLY A 30 10.73 -4.41 4.67
CA GLY A 30 10.84 -3.64 5.91
C GLY A 30 9.59 -2.84 6.27
N SER A 31 8.61 -2.79 5.36
CA SER A 31 7.33 -2.13 5.66
C SER A 31 6.58 -2.88 6.75
N ALA A 32 6.00 -2.13 7.70
CA ALA A 32 5.13 -2.69 8.72
C ALA A 32 3.67 -2.58 8.25
N LEU A 33 2.99 -3.71 8.15
CA LEU A 33 1.63 -3.82 7.70
C LEU A 33 0.65 -3.89 8.88
N SER A 34 -0.64 -3.72 8.62
CA SER A 34 -1.66 -3.88 9.67
C SER A 34 -1.64 -5.30 10.23
N ALA A 35 -1.96 -5.45 11.52
CA ALA A 35 -1.95 -6.75 12.19
C ALA A 35 -3.02 -7.70 11.67
N SER A 36 -4.11 -7.17 11.15
CA SER A 36 -5.24 -7.98 10.68
C SER A 36 -5.80 -7.46 9.36
N VAL A 37 -6.51 -8.34 8.67
CA VAL A 37 -7.22 -8.02 7.43
C VAL A 37 -8.72 -7.93 7.75
N ALA A 38 -9.36 -6.85 7.30
CA ALA A 38 -10.79 -6.65 7.55
C ALA A 38 -11.63 -7.66 6.75
N HIS A 39 -12.58 -8.30 7.44
CA HIS A 39 -13.52 -9.24 6.83
C HIS A 39 -14.93 -8.66 6.89
N THR A 40 -15.18 -7.61 6.10
CA THR A 40 -16.50 -6.98 6.02
C THR A 40 -17.16 -7.29 4.69
N GLU A 41 -18.48 -7.24 4.65
CA GLU A 41 -19.24 -7.47 3.42
C GLU A 41 -18.86 -6.49 2.30
N LYS A 42 -18.46 -5.28 2.67
CA LYS A 42 -18.07 -4.24 1.73
C LYS A 42 -16.66 -4.44 1.18
N PHE A 43 -15.81 -5.18 1.89
CA PHE A 43 -14.43 -5.40 1.47
C PHE A 43 -14.25 -6.80 0.90
N ARG A 44 -14.33 -6.90 -0.42
CA ARG A 44 -14.24 -8.18 -1.15
C ARG A 44 -12.81 -8.64 -1.36
N GLY A 45 -11.83 -7.78 -1.09
CA GLY A 45 -10.42 -8.06 -1.32
C GLY A 45 -9.70 -8.85 -0.21
N ALA A 46 -10.38 -9.15 0.90
CA ALA A 46 -9.74 -9.75 2.08
C ALA A 46 -8.97 -11.04 1.78
N LYS A 47 -9.61 -11.97 1.07
CA LYS A 47 -8.97 -13.27 0.72
C LYS A 47 -7.75 -13.08 -0.17
N SER A 48 -7.84 -12.16 -1.13
CA SER A 48 -6.74 -11.84 -2.04
C SER A 48 -5.55 -11.25 -1.27
N ILE A 49 -5.82 -10.38 -0.30
CA ILE A 49 -4.79 -9.78 0.55
C ILE A 49 -4.14 -10.83 1.44
N GLU A 50 -4.91 -11.69 2.06
CA GLU A 50 -4.38 -12.78 2.90
C GLU A 50 -3.46 -13.68 2.09
N LYS A 51 -3.86 -14.02 0.87
CA LYS A 51 -3.06 -14.81 -0.04
C LYS A 51 -1.76 -14.10 -0.42
N SER A 52 -1.84 -12.79 -0.71
CA SER A 52 -0.66 -11.98 -1.05
C SER A 52 0.32 -11.85 0.13
N ARG A 53 -0.20 -11.84 1.35
CA ARG A 53 0.63 -11.76 2.57
C ARG A 53 1.27 -13.09 2.97
N ASP A 54 0.72 -14.20 2.48
CA ASP A 54 1.19 -15.53 2.88
C ASP A 54 2.65 -15.75 2.50
N GLY A 55 3.46 -16.12 3.51
CA GLY A 55 4.88 -16.43 3.31
C GLY A 55 5.81 -15.23 3.14
N VAL A 56 5.29 -14.00 3.12
CA VAL A 56 6.12 -12.80 2.92
C VAL A 56 6.27 -11.92 4.17
N LEU A 57 5.55 -12.24 5.23
CA LEU A 57 5.61 -11.49 6.50
C LEU A 57 6.31 -12.28 7.60
N LYS A 58 7.04 -11.54 8.44
CA LYS A 58 7.52 -12.04 9.73
C LYS A 58 6.91 -11.12 10.79
N GLY A 59 5.92 -11.64 11.54
CA GLY A 59 5.05 -10.78 12.30
C GLY A 59 4.28 -9.89 11.32
N ASN A 60 4.35 -8.59 11.49
CA ASN A 60 3.69 -7.64 10.57
C ASN A 60 4.69 -6.95 9.63
N VAL A 61 5.93 -7.41 9.59
CA VAL A 61 7.01 -6.79 8.81
C VAL A 61 7.24 -7.56 7.52
N LEU A 62 7.19 -6.84 6.41
CA LEU A 62 7.39 -7.41 5.08
C LEU A 62 8.86 -7.80 4.89
N GLN A 63 9.08 -9.04 4.42
CA GLN A 63 10.42 -9.61 4.28
C GLN A 63 10.98 -9.50 2.86
N VAL A 64 10.14 -9.18 1.89
CA VAL A 64 10.52 -9.05 0.48
C VAL A 64 9.75 -7.89 -0.15
N ASP A 65 10.23 -7.38 -1.28
CA ASP A 65 9.49 -6.39 -2.06
C ASP A 65 8.33 -7.10 -2.78
N VAL A 66 7.15 -6.51 -2.75
CA VAL A 66 5.96 -7.08 -3.40
C VAL A 66 5.36 -6.05 -4.37
N PRO A 67 5.35 -6.34 -5.68
CA PRO A 67 4.82 -5.41 -6.68
C PRO A 67 3.30 -5.53 -6.82
N PHE A 68 2.66 -4.40 -7.08
CA PHE A 68 1.23 -4.31 -7.37
C PHE A 68 1.00 -3.44 -8.59
N LYS A 69 0.00 -3.77 -9.39
CA LYS A 69 -0.33 -3.02 -10.61
C LYS A 69 -1.03 -1.69 -10.34
N SER A 70 -1.60 -1.52 -9.15
CA SER A 70 -2.30 -0.28 -8.79
C SER A 70 -1.97 0.18 -7.38
N ALA A 71 -2.11 1.49 -7.17
CA ALA A 71 -1.91 2.09 -5.85
C ALA A 71 -2.93 1.57 -4.83
N SER A 72 -4.19 1.39 -5.25
CA SER A 72 -5.25 0.93 -4.34
C SER A 72 -5.05 -0.51 -3.88
N THR A 73 -4.64 -1.42 -4.79
CA THR A 73 -4.34 -2.80 -4.41
C THR A 73 -3.17 -2.85 -3.42
N SER A 74 -2.12 -2.05 -3.66
CA SER A 74 -0.98 -1.98 -2.74
C SER A 74 -1.39 -1.42 -1.37
N ALA A 75 -2.24 -0.40 -1.35
CA ALA A 75 -2.75 0.17 -0.11
C ALA A 75 -3.59 -0.83 0.68
N ASN A 76 -4.47 -1.58 0.00
CA ASN A 76 -5.26 -2.65 0.63
C ASN A 76 -4.37 -3.71 1.25
N PHE A 77 -3.31 -4.10 0.56
CA PHE A 77 -2.32 -5.07 1.07
C PHE A 77 -1.69 -4.58 2.38
N VAL A 78 -1.33 -3.30 2.44
CA VAL A 78 -0.65 -2.69 3.59
C VAL A 78 -1.62 -2.47 4.76
N THR A 79 -2.81 -1.94 4.50
CA THR A 79 -3.77 -1.57 5.54
C THR A 79 -4.67 -2.71 5.97
N GLY A 80 -4.78 -3.76 5.16
CA GLY A 80 -5.69 -4.88 5.40
C GLY A 80 -7.16 -4.53 5.23
N SER A 81 -7.46 -3.41 4.59
CA SER A 81 -8.85 -2.94 4.41
C SER A 81 -8.98 -2.17 3.11
N SER A 82 -10.22 -1.89 2.71
CA SER A 82 -10.50 -1.08 1.52
C SER A 82 -9.92 0.32 1.70
N THR A 83 -8.97 0.70 0.86
CA THR A 83 -8.24 1.96 0.97
C THR A 83 -8.01 2.55 -0.41
N ASN A 84 -8.27 3.83 -0.57
CA ASN A 84 -7.95 4.53 -1.82
C ASN A 84 -6.45 4.84 -1.84
N GLY A 85 -5.69 4.08 -2.61
CA GLY A 85 -4.23 4.24 -2.70
C GLY A 85 -3.79 5.58 -3.29
N LEU A 86 -4.62 6.19 -4.12
CA LEU A 86 -4.30 7.50 -4.71
C LEU A 86 -4.21 8.62 -3.68
N THR A 87 -4.91 8.48 -2.56
CA THR A 87 -4.90 9.46 -1.48
C THR A 87 -4.15 8.98 -0.24
N ALA A 88 -3.97 7.67 -0.08
CA ALA A 88 -3.29 7.10 1.08
C ALA A 88 -1.75 7.15 0.96
N TRP A 89 -1.22 6.87 -0.22
CA TRP A 89 0.21 6.96 -0.47
C TRP A 89 0.62 8.41 -0.72
N LYS A 90 1.65 8.86 -0.02
CA LYS A 90 2.15 10.24 -0.13
C LYS A 90 3.67 10.23 -0.30
N ASP A 91 4.20 11.20 -1.04
CA ASP A 91 5.65 11.38 -1.13
C ASP A 91 6.21 12.01 0.15
N GLN A 92 7.52 12.25 0.17
CA GLN A 92 8.21 12.81 1.32
C GLN A 92 7.71 14.21 1.69
N SER A 93 7.18 14.96 0.73
CA SER A 93 6.64 16.31 0.98
C SER A 93 5.16 16.30 1.39
N GLY A 94 4.51 15.13 1.40
CA GLY A 94 3.11 14.98 1.76
C GLY A 94 2.14 15.04 0.58
N LYS A 95 2.64 15.08 -0.65
CA LYS A 95 1.79 15.01 -1.85
C LYS A 95 1.26 13.61 -2.05
N THR A 96 -0.04 13.48 -2.29
CA THR A 96 -0.66 12.18 -2.62
C THR A 96 -0.28 11.76 -4.04
N ILE A 97 -0.40 10.45 -4.32
CA ILE A 97 -0.20 9.96 -5.69
C ILE A 97 -1.14 10.66 -6.66
N LYS A 98 -2.39 10.92 -6.24
CA LYS A 98 -3.35 11.67 -7.04
C LYS A 98 -2.82 13.03 -7.47
N GLU A 99 -2.23 13.78 -6.54
CA GLU A 99 -1.64 15.09 -6.82
C GLU A 99 -0.41 14.97 -7.73
N ILE A 100 0.42 13.96 -7.50
CA ILE A 100 1.60 13.70 -8.33
C ILE A 100 1.20 13.40 -9.77
N ILE A 101 0.21 12.55 -9.98
CA ILE A 101 -0.31 12.23 -11.32
C ILE A 101 -0.86 13.48 -11.99
N ALA A 102 -1.62 14.29 -11.28
CA ALA A 102 -2.18 15.53 -11.80
C ALA A 102 -1.08 16.50 -12.26
N GLU A 103 0.01 16.62 -11.53
CA GLU A 103 1.16 17.45 -11.90
C GLU A 103 1.85 16.94 -13.18
N ILE A 104 2.00 15.62 -13.31
CA ILE A 104 2.67 15.00 -14.46
C ILE A 104 1.79 15.10 -15.71
N GLU A 105 0.49 14.87 -15.59
CA GLU A 105 -0.45 14.88 -16.70
C GLU A 105 -1.04 16.26 -16.99
N GLY A 106 -0.97 17.15 -16.04
CA GLY A 106 -1.50 18.49 -16.15
C GLY A 106 -0.51 19.47 -16.69
#